data_2f92805895d3627d626bb5cd88c7ef4e
#
_entry.id   2f92805895d3627d626bb5cd88c7ef4e
#
_cell.length_a   1.000
_cell.length_b   1.000
_cell.length_c   1.000
_cell.angle_alpha   90.00
_cell.angle_beta   90.00
_cell.angle_gamma   90.00
#
_symmetry.space_group_name_H-M   'P 1'
#
loop_
_entity.id
_entity.type
_entity.pdbx_description
1 polymer ?
#
loop_
_entity_poly.entity_id
_entity_poly.type
_entity_poly.pdbx_seq_one_letter_code
_entity_poly.pdbx_strand_id
1 'polypeptide(L)'
;MPGQVIIKRKLLINNPQELIPLLSELHSHAIKQPGYLSGETLRSIENPEDYMVVSKWETADDWTRWFQSKERREIQGRVDSILGEKTFYEIFESVSH
;
A
#
# COMPACT_ATOMS: atom_id res chain seq x y z
N MET A 1 -0.71 4.93 19.75
CA MET A 1 -0.93 6.09 18.89
C MET A 1 -1.26 5.63 17.49
N PRO A 2 -2.21 6.27 16.80
CA PRO A 2 -2.51 5.91 15.42
C PRO A 2 -1.29 6.08 14.53
N GLY A 3 -1.13 5.16 13.61
CA GLY A 3 -0.09 5.22 12.62
C GLY A 3 -0.65 5.48 11.23
N GLN A 4 0.10 6.19 10.42
CA GLN A 4 -0.20 6.37 9.01
C GLN A 4 0.93 5.78 8.17
N VAL A 5 0.56 5.07 7.13
CA VAL A 5 1.53 4.47 6.22
C VAL A 5 1.31 5.05 4.83
N ILE A 6 2.39 5.54 4.26
CA ILE A 6 2.40 6.07 2.90
C ILE A 6 3.14 5.09 2.02
N ILE A 7 2.48 4.63 0.97
CA ILE A 7 3.03 3.69 0.00
C ILE A 7 3.13 4.41 -1.34
N LYS A 8 4.32 4.46 -1.91
CA LYS A 8 4.57 5.13 -3.18
C LYS A 8 4.93 4.11 -4.25
N ARG A 9 4.25 4.17 -5.39
CA ARG A 9 4.47 3.29 -6.53
C ARG A 9 4.48 4.09 -7.82
N LYS A 10 5.28 3.63 -8.77
CA LYS A 10 5.16 4.08 -10.16
C LYS A 10 4.44 3.02 -10.96
N LEU A 11 3.35 3.42 -11.60
CA LEU A 11 2.58 2.53 -12.46
C LEU A 11 2.86 2.84 -13.93
N LEU A 12 4.07 2.53 -14.36
CA LEU A 12 4.45 2.57 -15.77
C LEU A 12 3.99 1.26 -16.41
N ILE A 13 2.71 1.22 -16.81
CA ILE A 13 2.15 -0.06 -17.19
C ILE A 13 1.75 -0.13 -18.65
N ASN A 14 2.29 -1.14 -19.31
CA ASN A 14 1.79 -1.58 -20.61
C ASN A 14 0.63 -2.57 -20.46
N ASN A 15 0.48 -3.18 -19.28
CA ASN A 15 -0.56 -4.17 -19.01
C ASN A 15 -1.29 -3.90 -17.68
N PRO A 16 -2.16 -2.87 -17.62
CA PRO A 16 -2.91 -2.59 -16.39
C PRO A 16 -3.84 -3.75 -15.99
N GLN A 17 -4.26 -4.57 -16.95
CA GLN A 17 -5.15 -5.69 -16.70
C GLN A 17 -4.55 -6.76 -15.77
N GLU A 18 -3.23 -6.89 -15.74
CA GLU A 18 -2.57 -7.84 -14.84
C GLU A 18 -2.36 -7.24 -13.45
N LEU A 19 -2.09 -5.94 -13.38
CA LEU A 19 -1.74 -5.28 -12.13
C LEU A 19 -2.94 -4.89 -11.29
N ILE A 20 -3.99 -4.35 -11.90
CA ILE A 20 -5.15 -3.86 -11.17
C ILE A 20 -5.79 -4.93 -10.28
N PRO A 21 -6.00 -6.18 -10.76
CA PRO A 21 -6.53 -7.24 -9.89
C PRO A 21 -5.65 -7.53 -8.67
N LEU A 22 -4.33 -7.48 -8.83
CA LEU A 22 -3.40 -7.72 -7.72
C LEU A 22 -3.46 -6.60 -6.68
N LEU A 23 -3.56 -5.34 -7.11
CA LEU A 23 -3.70 -4.21 -6.20
C LEU A 23 -5.04 -4.27 -5.45
N SER A 24 -6.10 -4.67 -6.14
CA SER A 24 -7.41 -4.88 -5.52
C SER A 24 -7.37 -6.01 -4.50
N GLU A 25 -6.64 -7.08 -4.79
CA GLU A 25 -6.47 -8.20 -3.87
C GLU A 25 -5.71 -7.77 -2.61
N LEU A 26 -4.62 -7.02 -2.77
CA LEU A 26 -3.90 -6.45 -1.63
C LEU A 26 -4.81 -5.62 -0.74
N HIS A 27 -5.59 -4.75 -1.35
CA HIS A 27 -6.52 -3.89 -0.62
C HIS A 27 -7.57 -4.71 0.12
N SER A 28 -8.15 -5.72 -0.54
CA SER A 28 -9.17 -6.59 0.06
C SER A 28 -8.66 -7.32 1.29
N HIS A 29 -7.40 -7.74 1.29
CA HIS A 29 -6.79 -8.40 2.44
C HIS A 29 -6.42 -7.39 3.53
N ALA A 30 -5.93 -6.21 3.15
CA ALA A 30 -5.53 -5.19 4.11
C ALA A 30 -6.71 -4.71 4.96
N ILE A 31 -7.86 -4.46 4.35
CA ILE A 31 -9.03 -3.94 5.08
C ILE A 31 -9.59 -4.92 6.12
N LYS A 32 -9.21 -6.19 6.03
CA LYS A 32 -9.63 -7.22 6.99
C LYS A 32 -8.67 -7.37 8.16
N GLN A 33 -7.53 -6.68 8.11
CA GLN A 33 -6.52 -6.84 9.15
C GLN A 33 -6.90 -6.11 10.43
N PRO A 34 -6.58 -6.69 11.61
CA PRO A 34 -6.78 -5.98 12.86
C PRO A 34 -6.05 -4.65 12.85
N GLY A 35 -6.72 -3.60 13.29
CA GLY A 35 -6.14 -2.27 13.38
C GLY A 35 -6.24 -1.42 12.12
N TYR A 36 -6.68 -1.97 11.00
CA TYR A 36 -6.91 -1.16 9.80
C TYR A 36 -8.08 -0.19 10.03
N LEU A 37 -7.86 1.08 9.78
CA LEU A 37 -8.87 2.12 9.97
C LEU A 37 -9.41 2.66 8.64
N SER A 38 -8.52 3.07 7.75
CA SER A 38 -8.92 3.63 6.45
C SER A 38 -7.75 3.64 5.48
N GLY A 39 -8.07 3.80 4.21
CA GLY A 39 -7.05 3.94 3.18
C GLY A 39 -7.60 4.70 1.98
N GLU A 40 -6.70 5.40 1.31
CA GLU A 40 -7.02 6.19 0.13
C GLU A 40 -5.89 6.07 -0.87
N THR A 41 -6.25 5.88 -2.14
CA THR A 41 -5.27 5.85 -3.23
C THR A 41 -5.33 7.18 -3.98
N LEU A 42 -4.18 7.80 -4.14
CA LEU A 42 -4.02 9.08 -4.81
C LEU A 42 -3.11 8.94 -6.01
N ARG A 43 -3.39 9.71 -7.04
CA ARG A 43 -2.53 9.78 -8.23
C ARG A 43 -2.04 11.20 -8.38
N SER A 44 -0.76 11.37 -8.70
CA SER A 44 -0.19 12.69 -8.93
C SER A 44 -0.83 13.35 -10.15
N ILE A 45 -1.20 14.61 -10.02
CA ILE A 45 -1.72 15.40 -11.14
C ILE A 45 -0.57 15.75 -12.10
N GLU A 46 0.60 16.05 -11.55
CA GLU A 46 1.76 16.44 -12.36
C GLU A 46 2.41 15.25 -13.05
N ASN A 47 2.48 14.12 -12.36
CA ASN A 47 3.09 12.90 -12.88
C ASN A 47 2.09 11.74 -12.75
N PRO A 48 1.23 11.52 -13.75
CA PRO A 48 0.12 10.55 -13.65
C PRO A 48 0.55 9.10 -13.40
N GLU A 49 1.82 8.76 -13.63
CA GLU A 49 2.35 7.43 -13.30
C GLU A 49 2.68 7.27 -11.82
N ASP A 50 2.72 8.35 -11.05
CA ASP A 50 3.04 8.30 -9.63
C ASP A 50 1.77 8.12 -8.80
N TYR A 51 1.70 7.01 -8.09
CA TYR A 51 0.60 6.69 -7.20
C TYR A 51 1.05 6.65 -5.75
N MET A 52 0.17 7.06 -4.86
CA MET A 52 0.42 7.03 -3.43
C MET A 52 -0.80 6.45 -2.73
N VAL A 53 -0.57 5.52 -1.81
CA VAL A 53 -1.63 5.03 -0.93
C VAL A 53 -1.36 5.58 0.47
N VAL A 54 -2.37 6.20 1.07
CA VAL A 54 -2.29 6.65 2.46
C VAL A 54 -3.24 5.77 3.25
N SER A 55 -2.72 5.00 4.19
CA SER A 55 -3.53 4.16 5.06
C SER A 55 -3.34 4.54 6.51
N LYS A 56 -4.41 4.40 7.29
CA LYS A 56 -4.41 4.67 8.73
C LYS A 56 -4.62 3.37 9.49
N TRP A 57 -3.86 3.20 10.55
CA TRP A 57 -3.88 2.01 11.40
C TRP A 57 -3.97 2.44 12.86
N GLU A 58 -4.59 1.63 13.69
CA GLU A 58 -4.69 1.92 15.12
C GLU A 58 -3.32 2.08 15.76
N THR A 59 -2.36 1.21 15.35
CA THR A 59 -0.97 1.30 15.80
C THR A 59 -0.04 0.98 14.63
N ALA A 60 1.20 1.44 14.72
CA ALA A 60 2.23 1.08 13.74
C ALA A 60 2.51 -0.44 13.77
N ASP A 61 2.35 -1.09 14.92
CA ASP A 61 2.54 -2.54 15.04
C ASP A 61 1.51 -3.32 14.24
N ASP A 62 0.29 -2.85 14.14
CA ASP A 62 -0.75 -3.48 13.33
C ASP A 62 -0.34 -3.49 11.85
N TRP A 63 0.18 -2.38 11.36
CA TRP A 63 0.74 -2.30 10.01
C TRP A 63 1.91 -3.25 9.85
N THR A 64 2.83 -3.29 10.81
CA THR A 64 4.01 -4.14 10.73
C THR A 64 3.64 -5.62 10.61
N ARG A 65 2.62 -6.05 11.35
CA ARG A 65 2.12 -7.43 11.25
C ARG A 65 1.58 -7.72 9.85
N TRP A 66 0.80 -6.80 9.28
CA TRP A 66 0.32 -6.95 7.91
C TRP A 66 1.49 -6.98 6.92
N PHE A 67 2.42 -6.05 7.08
CA PHE A 67 3.61 -5.95 6.22
C PHE A 67 4.39 -7.25 6.18
N GLN A 68 4.52 -7.94 7.31
CA GLN A 68 5.28 -9.18 7.43
C GLN A 68 4.46 -10.41 7.07
N SER A 69 3.16 -10.29 6.83
CA SER A 69 2.32 -11.43 6.56
C SER A 69 2.71 -12.13 5.26
N LYS A 70 2.56 -13.45 5.25
CA LYS A 70 2.86 -14.26 4.08
C LYS A 70 1.95 -13.88 2.90
N GLU A 71 0.67 -13.66 3.19
CA GLU A 71 -0.33 -13.30 2.18
C GLU A 71 0.08 -12.03 1.44
N ARG A 72 0.43 -10.98 2.20
CA ARG A 72 0.86 -9.72 1.59
C ARG A 72 2.11 -9.89 0.76
N ARG A 73 3.12 -10.60 1.29
CA ARG A 73 4.41 -10.77 0.61
C ARG A 73 4.26 -11.52 -0.71
N GLU A 74 3.39 -12.51 -0.76
CA GLU A 74 3.12 -13.25 -2.00
C GLU A 74 2.50 -12.37 -3.07
N ILE A 75 1.47 -11.60 -2.70
CA ILE A 75 0.79 -10.70 -3.64
C ILE A 75 1.72 -9.56 -4.07
N GLN A 76 2.43 -8.96 -3.11
CA GLN A 76 3.36 -7.87 -3.39
C GLN A 76 4.49 -8.33 -4.30
N GLY A 77 4.96 -9.57 -4.16
CA GLY A 77 5.97 -10.14 -5.04
C GLY A 77 5.52 -10.17 -6.49
N ARG A 78 4.26 -10.51 -6.73
CA ARG A 78 3.69 -10.49 -8.09
C ARG A 78 3.57 -9.06 -8.62
N VAL A 79 3.17 -8.12 -7.77
CA VAL A 79 3.10 -6.70 -8.13
C VAL A 79 4.48 -6.19 -8.53
N ASP A 80 5.49 -6.48 -7.72
CA ASP A 80 6.86 -6.03 -7.99
C ASP A 80 7.40 -6.61 -9.30
N SER A 81 7.07 -7.86 -9.61
CA SER A 81 7.47 -8.51 -10.86
C SER A 81 6.89 -7.80 -12.09
N ILE A 82 5.65 -7.33 -12.00
CA ILE A 82 4.99 -6.63 -13.10
C ILE A 82 5.49 -5.20 -13.22
N LEU A 83 5.66 -4.49 -12.11
CA LEU A 83 6.10 -3.10 -12.11
C LEU A 83 7.56 -2.95 -12.53
N GLY A 84 8.42 -3.90 -12.15
CA GLY A 84 9.85 -3.79 -12.37
C GLY A 84 10.53 -2.70 -11.54
N GLU A 85 9.80 -2.03 -10.67
CA GLU A 85 10.30 -1.00 -9.79
C GLU A 85 9.88 -1.27 -8.35
N LYS A 86 10.67 -0.76 -7.41
CA LYS A 86 10.40 -0.95 -5.98
C LYS A 86 9.22 -0.11 -5.53
N THR A 87 8.46 -0.68 -4.60
CA THR A 87 7.46 0.06 -3.84
C THR A 87 8.12 0.63 -2.60
N PHE A 88 7.88 1.90 -2.29
CA PHE A 88 8.45 2.58 -1.14
C PHE A 88 7.40 2.73 -0.05
N TYR A 89 7.83 2.54 1.20
CA TYR A 89 6.97 2.60 2.38
C TYR A 89 7.53 3.59 3.38
N GLU A 90 6.66 4.45 3.91
CA GLU A 90 7.02 5.36 5.00
C GLU A 90 5.96 5.24 6.08
N ILE A 91 6.39 5.10 7.33
CA ILE A 91 5.50 4.94 8.47
C ILE A 91 5.59 6.17 9.35
N PHE A 92 4.43 6.75 9.67
CA PHE A 92 4.33 7.95 10.49
C PHE A 92 3.44 7.68 11.69
N GLU A 93 3.71 8.33 12.79
CA GLU A 93 2.84 8.34 13.96
C GLU A 93 2.17 9.70 14.06
N SER A 94 0.92 9.69 14.55
CA SER A 94 0.25 10.95 14.87
C SER A 94 0.88 11.55 16.12
N VAL A 95 1.16 12.85 16.08
CA VAL A 95 1.68 13.60 17.22
C VAL A 95 0.64 14.61 17.63
N SER A 96 0.40 14.72 18.93
CA SER A 96 -0.54 15.72 19.43
C SER A 96 0.07 17.11 19.38
N HIS A 97 -0.79 18.08 19.13
CA HIS A 97 -0.41 19.50 19.02
C HIS A 97 -0.70 20.24 20.30
#